data_6830a3f9f1886e523cb25e469eb154ae
#
_entry.id   6830a3f9f1886e523cb25e469eb154ae
#
_cell.length_a   1.000
_cell.length_b   1.000
_cell.length_c   1.000
_cell.angle_alpha   90.00
_cell.angle_beta   90.00
_cell.angle_gamma   90.00
#
_symmetry.space_group_name_H-M   'P 1'
#
loop_
_entity.id
_entity.type
_entity.pdbx_description
1 polymer ?
#
loop_
_entity_poly.entity_id
_entity_poly.type
_entity_poly.pdbx_seq_one_letter_code
_entity_poly.pdbx_strand_id
1 'polypeptide(L)'
;MSHFLDRLMFFRKNQSEFANGHGVVTREDRSWEDGYRGRWQQDKIVRSTHGVNCTGSCSWKIYVKNGLITWETQQTDYPRTRPDLPNHEPRGCPRGASYSWYVYSAQRLKYPLVRGRLMELWREARKTQGPVDAWAAISQDPDKARKYKAVRGQGGMVRATWDEVAEIIAAANVYTIREYGPDRVAGFSPIPAMSMVSYAAGSRYLSLIGGVCLSFYDWYCDLPPSSPQVWGEQTDVPESADWYNSTYLLVWGSNVPQTRTPDAHFYTEVRYKGTKTVAISADFGEMVKFGDLWLAPK
;
A
#
# COMPACT_ATOMS: atom_id res chain seq x y z
N MET A 1 10.54 -21.11 12.07
CA MET A 1 9.63 -22.25 11.82
C MET A 1 8.22 -21.70 11.70
N SER A 2 7.41 -22.25 10.83
CA SER A 2 6.08 -21.71 10.51
C SER A 2 5.11 -22.07 11.63
N HIS A 3 4.40 -21.09 12.19
CA HIS A 3 3.29 -21.30 13.13
C HIS A 3 2.22 -22.29 12.60
N PHE A 4 2.23 -22.56 11.31
CA PHE A 4 1.36 -23.58 10.70
C PHE A 4 1.76 -25.00 11.09
N LEU A 5 3.07 -25.29 11.15
CA LEU A 5 3.56 -26.61 11.57
C LEU A 5 3.35 -26.84 13.08
N ASP A 6 3.40 -25.78 13.88
CA ASP A 6 3.11 -25.86 15.30
C ASP A 6 1.63 -26.17 15.55
N ARG A 7 0.71 -25.74 14.66
CA ARG A 7 -0.70 -26.11 14.72
C ARG A 7 -0.95 -27.59 14.42
N LEU A 8 -0.11 -28.25 13.64
CA LEU A 8 -0.21 -29.68 13.38
C LEU A 8 0.20 -30.54 14.61
N MET A 9 0.93 -29.96 15.56
CA MET A 9 1.25 -30.59 16.84
C MET A 9 0.03 -30.69 17.80
N PHE A 10 -1.05 -29.94 17.50
CA PHE A 10 -2.30 -29.97 18.24
C PHE A 10 -2.91 -31.38 18.39
N PHE A 11 -2.61 -32.27 17.45
CA PHE A 11 -3.11 -33.65 17.46
C PHE A 11 -2.21 -34.65 18.25
N ARG A 12 -1.09 -34.20 18.80
CA ARG A 12 -0.27 -35.05 19.68
C ARG A 12 -0.83 -35.03 21.09
N LYS A 13 -1.49 -36.13 21.47
CA LYS A 13 -1.93 -36.32 22.83
C LYS A 13 -0.88 -37.07 23.61
N ASN A 14 -0.31 -36.44 24.62
CA ASN A 14 0.43 -37.17 25.65
C ASN A 14 -0.56 -37.80 26.60
N GLN A 15 -0.59 -39.13 26.62
CA GLN A 15 -1.46 -39.90 27.50
C GLN A 15 -0.64 -40.43 28.67
N SER A 16 -1.15 -40.27 29.88
CA SER A 16 -0.62 -40.93 31.07
C SER A 16 -1.77 -41.56 31.83
N GLU A 17 -1.54 -42.76 32.37
CA GLU A 17 -2.55 -43.43 33.17
C GLU A 17 -2.81 -42.71 34.49
N PHE A 18 -4.02 -42.74 34.99
CA PHE A 18 -4.33 -42.32 36.35
C PHE A 18 -3.57 -43.19 37.35
N ALA A 19 -3.16 -42.63 38.49
CA ALA A 19 -2.42 -43.32 39.53
C ALA A 19 -3.13 -44.57 40.07
N ASN A 20 -4.43 -44.67 39.89
CA ASN A 20 -5.24 -45.80 40.31
C ASN A 20 -5.58 -46.79 39.17
N GLY A 21 -4.97 -46.63 38.01
CA GLY A 21 -5.18 -47.48 36.84
C GLY A 21 -6.59 -47.33 36.16
N HIS A 22 -7.42 -46.41 36.63
CA HIS A 22 -8.74 -46.15 36.06
C HIS A 22 -8.75 -44.95 35.12
N GLY A 23 -8.51 -45.20 33.86
CA GLY A 23 -8.54 -44.18 32.84
C GLY A 23 -7.20 -43.57 32.51
N VAL A 24 -7.20 -42.69 31.54
CA VAL A 24 -6.01 -42.06 30.97
C VAL A 24 -6.14 -40.55 31.06
N VAL A 25 -5.15 -39.88 31.64
CA VAL A 25 -5.03 -38.42 31.59
C VAL A 25 -4.46 -38.04 30.23
N THR A 26 -5.24 -37.37 29.43
CA THR A 26 -4.75 -36.72 28.22
C THR A 26 -4.18 -35.36 28.59
N ARG A 27 -2.86 -35.24 28.59
CA ARG A 27 -2.21 -33.94 28.63
C ARG A 27 -2.07 -33.46 27.21
N GLU A 28 -2.89 -32.52 26.88
CA GLU A 28 -2.74 -31.82 25.59
C GLU A 28 -1.53 -30.89 25.68
N ASP A 29 -0.70 -30.93 24.66
CA ASP A 29 0.29 -29.87 24.49
C ASP A 29 -0.46 -28.60 24.09
N ARG A 30 -0.54 -27.66 25.02
CA ARG A 30 -1.26 -26.38 24.85
C ARG A 30 -0.30 -25.23 24.52
N SER A 31 0.93 -25.52 24.11
CA SER A 31 1.91 -24.50 23.73
C SER A 31 1.42 -23.58 22.62
N TRP A 32 0.49 -24.04 21.79
CA TRP A 32 -0.19 -23.21 20.80
C TRP A 32 -1.04 -22.09 21.45
N GLU A 33 -1.59 -22.34 22.65
CA GLU A 33 -2.32 -21.29 23.38
C GLU A 33 -1.39 -20.18 23.86
N ASP A 34 -0.15 -20.51 24.21
CA ASP A 34 0.84 -19.52 24.61
C ASP A 34 1.16 -18.58 23.46
N GLY A 35 1.25 -19.11 22.23
CA GLY A 35 1.37 -18.31 21.02
C GLY A 35 0.17 -17.38 20.81
N TYR A 36 -1.04 -17.87 21.08
CA TYR A 36 -2.27 -17.08 20.99
C TYR A 36 -2.37 -16.03 22.09
N ARG A 37 -2.10 -16.41 23.34
CA ARG A 37 -2.06 -15.49 24.48
C ARG A 37 -0.94 -14.48 24.36
N GLY A 38 0.23 -14.92 23.91
CA GLY A 38 1.40 -14.07 23.67
C GLY A 38 1.20 -13.01 22.59
N ARG A 39 0.19 -13.19 21.71
CA ARG A 39 -0.15 -12.21 20.67
C ARG A 39 -0.50 -10.84 21.24
N TRP A 40 -1.07 -10.79 22.42
CA TRP A 40 -1.49 -9.54 23.07
C TRP A 40 -0.37 -8.89 23.90
N GLN A 41 0.78 -9.56 24.05
CA GLN A 41 1.93 -9.01 24.72
C GLN A 41 2.73 -8.15 23.75
N GLN A 42 3.18 -7.02 24.21
CA GLN A 42 4.03 -6.10 23.45
C GLN A 42 5.17 -5.57 24.32
N ASP A 43 6.30 -5.30 23.69
CA ASP A 43 7.43 -4.60 24.31
C ASP A 43 7.26 -3.10 24.12
N LYS A 44 6.64 -2.70 23.01
CA LYS A 44 6.37 -1.31 22.68
C LYS A 44 5.18 -1.16 21.75
N ILE A 45 4.61 0.03 21.73
CA ILE A 45 3.63 0.48 20.76
C ILE A 45 4.26 1.60 19.95
N VAL A 46 4.20 1.49 18.63
CA VAL A 46 4.71 2.48 17.70
C VAL A 46 3.57 3.04 16.88
N ARG A 47 3.54 4.35 16.71
CA ARG A 47 2.59 4.98 15.78
C ARG A 47 3.12 4.87 14.37
N SER A 48 2.28 4.44 13.44
CA SER A 48 2.64 4.32 12.04
C SER A 48 1.41 4.41 11.14
N THR A 49 1.63 4.38 9.85
CA THR A 49 0.61 4.20 8.82
C THR A 49 0.99 3.03 7.94
N HIS A 50 0.05 2.53 7.14
CA HIS A 50 0.35 1.52 6.13
C HIS A 50 0.58 2.16 4.75
N GLY A 51 1.36 1.48 3.91
CA GLY A 51 1.75 1.97 2.60
C GLY A 51 0.77 1.55 1.49
N VAL A 52 -0.47 2.02 1.53
CA VAL A 52 -1.46 1.79 0.46
C VAL A 52 -1.91 3.10 -0.16
N ASN A 53 -2.35 3.04 -1.41
CA ASN A 53 -2.91 4.16 -2.16
C ASN A 53 -4.32 4.51 -1.64
N CYS A 54 -4.40 4.96 -0.41
CA CYS A 54 -5.64 5.32 0.24
C CYS A 54 -5.52 6.74 0.81
N THR A 55 -6.48 7.57 0.54
CA THR A 55 -6.57 8.93 1.07
C THR A 55 -7.17 9.00 2.48
N GLY A 56 -7.40 7.84 3.12
CA GLY A 56 -8.05 7.75 4.42
C GLY A 56 -7.24 8.26 5.61
N SER A 57 -5.97 8.61 5.41
CA SER A 57 -5.08 9.21 6.43
C SER A 57 -5.08 8.47 7.77
N CYS A 58 -5.19 7.14 7.74
CA CYS A 58 -5.22 6.32 8.95
C CYS A 58 -3.90 6.40 9.71
N SER A 59 -3.99 6.48 11.02
CA SER A 59 -2.86 6.31 11.93
C SER A 59 -3.11 5.09 12.82
N TRP A 60 -2.12 4.24 12.93
CA TRP A 60 -2.22 2.96 13.60
C TRP A 60 -1.32 2.87 14.82
N LYS A 61 -1.82 2.27 15.89
CA LYS A 61 -1.02 1.77 16.99
C LYS A 61 -0.51 0.39 16.59
N ILE A 62 0.78 0.29 16.37
CA ILE A 62 1.45 -0.95 15.97
C ILE A 62 2.09 -1.57 17.22
N TYR A 63 1.60 -2.72 17.60
CA TYR A 63 2.09 -3.47 18.76
C TYR A 63 3.25 -4.35 18.33
N VAL A 64 4.38 -4.19 18.99
CA VAL A 64 5.63 -4.88 18.62
C VAL A 64 6.11 -5.70 19.81
N LYS A 65 6.51 -6.94 19.55
CA LYS A 65 7.18 -7.83 20.51
C LYS A 65 8.41 -8.44 19.87
N ASN A 66 9.56 -8.31 20.52
CA ASN A 66 10.84 -8.83 20.01
C ASN A 66 11.12 -8.42 18.55
N GLY A 67 10.79 -7.19 18.17
CA GLY A 67 10.98 -6.69 16.81
C GLY A 67 9.93 -7.13 15.79
N LEU A 68 8.95 -7.93 16.17
CA LEU A 68 7.87 -8.41 15.31
C LEU A 68 6.58 -7.67 15.61
N ILE A 69 5.84 -7.28 14.57
CA ILE A 69 4.48 -6.75 14.69
C ILE A 69 3.57 -7.90 15.07
N THR A 70 2.87 -7.77 16.20
CA THR A 70 1.93 -8.79 16.68
C THR A 70 0.48 -8.40 16.48
N TRP A 71 0.21 -7.09 16.44
CA TRP A 71 -1.13 -6.54 16.37
C TRP A 71 -1.13 -5.12 15.86
N GLU A 72 -2.21 -4.67 15.28
CA GLU A 72 -2.45 -3.28 14.94
C GLU A 72 -3.88 -2.86 15.26
N THR A 73 -4.03 -1.66 15.81
CA THR A 73 -5.34 -1.04 16.06
C THR A 73 -5.34 0.40 15.59
N GLN A 74 -6.52 0.90 15.26
CA GLN A 74 -6.67 2.31 14.90
C GLN A 74 -6.27 3.20 16.09
N GLN A 75 -5.49 4.22 15.83
CA GLN A 75 -5.24 5.30 16.76
C GLN A 75 -6.51 6.13 16.91
N THR A 76 -7.01 6.28 18.11
CA THR A 76 -8.26 7.00 18.40
C THR A 76 -8.09 8.20 19.32
N ASP A 77 -6.91 8.40 19.88
CA ASP A 77 -6.57 9.43 20.84
C ASP A 77 -5.96 10.68 20.15
N TYR A 78 -6.60 11.12 19.06
CA TYR A 78 -6.27 12.42 18.48
C TYR A 78 -6.79 13.56 19.36
N PRO A 79 -5.98 14.60 19.58
CA PRO A 79 -6.48 15.80 20.23
C PRO A 79 -7.54 16.45 19.34
N ARG A 80 -8.59 16.97 19.95
CA ARG A 80 -9.53 17.83 19.25
C ARG A 80 -8.82 19.11 18.81
N THR A 81 -8.92 19.44 17.55
CA THR A 81 -8.40 20.71 17.03
C THR A 81 -9.25 21.89 17.45
N ARG A 82 -10.58 21.66 17.58
CA ARG A 82 -11.55 22.65 18.02
C ARG A 82 -12.60 21.97 18.91
N PRO A 83 -12.86 22.46 20.11
CA PRO A 83 -13.83 21.86 21.03
C PRO A 83 -15.29 22.03 20.58
N ASP A 84 -15.58 23.02 19.73
CA ASP A 84 -16.90 23.37 19.21
C ASP A 84 -17.30 22.58 17.96
N LEU A 85 -16.36 21.83 17.36
CA LEU A 85 -16.62 21.00 16.20
C LEU A 85 -16.59 19.50 16.55
N PRO A 86 -17.35 18.67 15.81
CA PRO A 86 -17.19 17.23 15.92
C PRO A 86 -15.75 16.82 15.71
N ASN A 87 -15.27 15.86 16.50
CA ASN A 87 -13.94 15.31 16.29
C ASN A 87 -13.94 14.52 14.97
N HIS A 88 -12.79 14.46 14.31
CA HIS A 88 -12.61 13.66 13.09
C HIS A 88 -12.97 12.18 13.29
N GLU A 89 -12.94 11.65 14.53
CA GLU A 89 -13.28 10.25 14.84
C GLU A 89 -12.62 9.26 13.88
N PRO A 90 -11.30 9.17 13.87
CA PRO A 90 -10.59 8.37 12.90
C PRO A 90 -11.01 6.89 13.00
N ARG A 91 -11.55 6.37 11.93
CA ARG A 91 -11.99 4.97 11.82
C ARG A 91 -11.22 4.33 10.67
N GLY A 92 -10.31 3.42 11.01
CA GLY A 92 -9.61 2.61 10.03
C GLY A 92 -10.56 1.60 9.34
N CYS A 93 -9.99 0.85 8.43
CA CYS A 93 -10.71 -0.24 7.75
C CYS A 93 -10.05 -1.59 8.04
N PRO A 94 -10.71 -2.72 7.72
CA PRO A 94 -10.15 -4.05 7.92
C PRO A 94 -8.82 -4.28 7.20
N ARG A 95 -8.55 -3.60 6.10
CA ARG A 95 -7.27 -3.69 5.39
C ARG A 95 -6.10 -3.19 6.24
N GLY A 96 -6.26 -2.05 6.88
CA GLY A 96 -5.25 -1.52 7.79
C GLY A 96 -5.12 -2.36 9.05
N ALA A 97 -6.24 -2.81 9.62
CA ALA A 97 -6.28 -3.65 10.82
C ALA A 97 -5.64 -5.04 10.64
N SER A 98 -5.38 -5.45 9.40
CA SER A 98 -4.76 -6.74 9.06
C SER A 98 -3.45 -6.58 8.26
N TYR A 99 -2.86 -5.39 8.24
CA TYR A 99 -1.76 -5.11 7.32
C TYR A 99 -0.47 -5.87 7.64
N SER A 100 -0.24 -6.23 8.90
CA SER A 100 0.87 -7.09 9.30
C SER A 100 0.86 -8.46 8.61
N TRP A 101 -0.31 -8.94 8.21
CA TRP A 101 -0.44 -10.18 7.44
C TRP A 101 0.24 -10.08 6.07
N TYR A 102 0.20 -8.92 5.43
CA TYR A 102 0.94 -8.68 4.19
C TYR A 102 2.46 -8.72 4.43
N VAL A 103 2.91 -8.11 5.54
CA VAL A 103 4.34 -8.07 5.89
C VAL A 103 4.91 -9.47 6.09
N TYR A 104 4.15 -10.35 6.75
CA TYR A 104 4.60 -11.71 7.11
C TYR A 104 4.00 -12.80 6.22
N SER A 105 3.29 -12.43 5.16
CA SER A 105 2.69 -13.38 4.23
C SER A 105 3.75 -14.23 3.53
N ALA A 106 3.43 -15.51 3.34
CA ALA A 106 4.24 -16.41 2.53
C ALA A 106 4.30 -16.01 1.05
N GLN A 107 3.33 -15.23 0.60
CA GLN A 107 3.27 -14.70 -0.78
C GLN A 107 4.13 -13.46 -0.99
N ARG A 108 4.66 -12.88 0.09
CA ARG A 108 5.53 -11.71 -0.05
C ARG A 108 6.77 -12.05 -0.88
N LEU A 109 7.05 -11.21 -1.88
CA LEU A 109 8.22 -11.36 -2.72
C LEU A 109 9.50 -11.14 -1.89
N LYS A 110 10.36 -12.15 -1.86
CA LYS A 110 11.63 -12.11 -1.12
C LYS A 110 12.81 -11.68 -1.99
N TYR A 111 12.67 -11.82 -3.28
CA TYR A 111 13.71 -11.61 -4.27
C TYR A 111 13.17 -10.82 -5.45
N PRO A 112 13.98 -9.99 -6.09
CA PRO A 112 13.58 -9.31 -7.30
C PRO A 112 13.35 -10.32 -8.43
N LEU A 113 12.37 -10.01 -9.26
CA LEU A 113 12.03 -10.79 -10.44
C LEU A 113 12.24 -9.95 -11.68
N VAL A 114 12.91 -10.52 -12.66
CA VAL A 114 13.20 -9.88 -13.94
C VAL A 114 12.68 -10.77 -15.07
N ARG A 115 12.23 -10.18 -16.16
CA ARG A 115 11.86 -10.97 -17.35
C ARG A 115 13.02 -11.84 -17.82
N GLY A 116 12.79 -13.13 -17.96
CA GLY A 116 13.82 -14.11 -18.30
C GLY A 116 14.57 -13.74 -19.59
N ARG A 117 13.86 -13.26 -20.61
CA ARG A 117 14.49 -12.81 -21.87
C ARG A 117 15.42 -11.62 -21.71
N LEU A 118 15.10 -10.70 -20.80
CA LEU A 118 16.03 -9.62 -20.48
C LEU A 118 17.26 -10.14 -19.73
N MET A 119 17.07 -11.05 -18.79
CA MET A 119 18.19 -11.63 -18.02
C MET A 119 19.13 -12.46 -18.90
N GLU A 120 18.62 -13.22 -19.87
CA GLU A 120 19.42 -13.94 -20.85
C GLU A 120 20.33 -12.98 -21.64
N LEU A 121 19.73 -11.93 -22.21
CA LEU A 121 20.45 -10.91 -22.98
C LEU A 121 21.46 -10.16 -22.11
N TRP A 122 21.07 -9.80 -20.91
CA TRP A 122 21.93 -9.10 -19.97
C TRP A 122 23.15 -9.91 -19.57
N ARG A 123 22.95 -11.14 -19.08
CA ARG A 123 24.03 -12.01 -18.66
C ARG A 123 24.98 -12.37 -19.78
N GLU A 124 24.48 -12.50 -21.02
CA GLU A 124 25.30 -12.72 -22.18
C GLU A 124 26.18 -11.50 -22.50
N ALA A 125 25.59 -10.31 -22.58
CA ALA A 125 26.33 -9.07 -22.84
C ALA A 125 27.38 -8.78 -21.76
N ARG A 126 27.03 -9.04 -20.49
CA ARG A 126 27.92 -8.80 -19.34
C ARG A 126 29.15 -9.71 -19.30
N LYS A 127 29.22 -10.78 -20.10
CA LYS A 127 30.44 -11.60 -20.20
C LYS A 127 31.63 -10.84 -20.77
N THR A 128 31.37 -9.88 -21.66
CA THR A 128 32.42 -9.18 -22.43
C THR A 128 32.35 -7.66 -22.31
N GLN A 129 31.25 -7.09 -21.81
CA GLN A 129 31.00 -5.66 -21.80
C GLN A 129 30.79 -5.11 -20.40
N GLY A 130 31.11 -3.83 -20.21
CA GLY A 130 30.73 -3.07 -19.03
C GLY A 130 29.20 -2.90 -18.93
N PRO A 131 28.65 -2.54 -17.74
CA PRO A 131 27.20 -2.49 -17.55
C PRO A 131 26.49 -1.58 -18.53
N VAL A 132 27.00 -0.37 -18.75
CA VAL A 132 26.38 0.63 -19.64
C VAL A 132 26.43 0.18 -21.09
N ASP A 133 27.57 -0.38 -21.52
CA ASP A 133 27.76 -0.87 -22.90
C ASP A 133 26.90 -2.12 -23.15
N ALA A 134 26.76 -3.00 -22.17
CA ALA A 134 25.86 -4.16 -22.23
C ALA A 134 24.40 -3.73 -22.40
N TRP A 135 23.97 -2.69 -21.66
CA TRP A 135 22.63 -2.14 -21.86
C TRP A 135 22.47 -1.49 -23.23
N ALA A 136 23.46 -0.72 -23.69
CA ALA A 136 23.48 -0.13 -25.03
C ALA A 136 23.32 -1.20 -26.11
N ALA A 137 24.11 -2.29 -26.05
CA ALA A 137 24.05 -3.41 -26.99
C ALA A 137 22.72 -4.15 -27.01
N ILE A 138 21.91 -4.06 -25.94
CA ILE A 138 20.57 -4.64 -25.88
C ILE A 138 19.53 -3.63 -26.39
N SER A 139 19.61 -2.38 -25.98
CA SER A 139 18.58 -1.37 -26.22
C SER A 139 18.65 -0.77 -27.63
N GLN A 140 19.84 -0.64 -28.20
CA GLN A 140 20.07 -0.13 -29.56
C GLN A 140 19.82 -1.17 -30.65
N ASP A 141 19.93 -2.47 -30.33
CA ASP A 141 19.63 -3.54 -31.26
C ASP A 141 18.09 -3.77 -31.32
N PRO A 142 17.43 -3.47 -32.45
CA PRO A 142 15.98 -3.57 -32.56
C PRO A 142 15.44 -4.98 -32.28
N ASP A 143 16.19 -6.01 -32.65
CA ASP A 143 15.74 -7.38 -32.45
C ASP A 143 15.86 -7.84 -31.02
N LYS A 144 16.95 -7.50 -30.34
CA LYS A 144 17.10 -7.75 -28.90
C LYS A 144 16.06 -6.96 -28.09
N ALA A 145 15.88 -5.67 -28.42
CA ALA A 145 14.89 -4.83 -27.78
C ALA A 145 13.47 -5.39 -27.97
N ARG A 146 13.13 -5.83 -29.16
CA ARG A 146 11.85 -6.48 -29.45
C ARG A 146 11.69 -7.78 -28.67
N LYS A 147 12.73 -8.62 -28.63
CA LYS A 147 12.73 -9.93 -27.97
C LYS A 147 12.31 -9.83 -26.49
N TYR A 148 12.89 -8.90 -25.72
CA TYR A 148 12.53 -8.81 -24.30
C TYR A 148 11.25 -8.00 -24.05
N LYS A 149 10.87 -7.10 -24.96
CA LYS A 149 9.62 -6.34 -24.86
C LYS A 149 8.40 -7.18 -25.22
N ALA A 150 8.51 -8.09 -26.19
CA ALA A 150 7.41 -8.92 -26.67
C ALA A 150 6.84 -9.87 -25.60
N VAL A 151 7.64 -10.24 -24.60
CA VAL A 151 7.18 -11.11 -23.49
C VAL A 151 6.54 -10.35 -22.32
N ARG A 152 6.27 -9.06 -22.50
CA ARG A 152 5.59 -8.27 -21.45
C ARG A 152 4.17 -8.82 -21.22
N GLY A 153 3.82 -9.06 -19.96
CA GLY A 153 2.52 -9.62 -19.58
C GLY A 153 2.36 -11.12 -19.79
N GLN A 154 3.35 -11.81 -20.35
CA GLN A 154 3.26 -13.25 -20.65
C GLN A 154 3.89 -14.15 -19.57
N GLY A 155 4.28 -13.58 -18.43
CA GLY A 155 5.00 -14.31 -17.39
C GLY A 155 6.48 -14.53 -17.73
N GLY A 156 7.04 -15.69 -17.33
CA GLY A 156 8.44 -16.02 -17.60
C GLY A 156 9.43 -15.18 -16.79
N MET A 157 9.02 -14.69 -15.62
CA MET A 157 9.88 -13.98 -14.69
C MET A 157 10.86 -14.95 -14.04
N VAL A 158 12.11 -14.54 -13.92
CA VAL A 158 13.17 -15.28 -13.24
C VAL A 158 13.68 -14.51 -12.03
N ARG A 159 14.12 -15.27 -11.04
CA ARG A 159 14.73 -14.70 -9.85
C ARG A 159 16.10 -14.11 -10.20
N ALA A 160 16.36 -12.91 -9.71
CA ALA A 160 17.64 -12.23 -9.78
C ALA A 160 18.15 -11.88 -8.37
N THR A 161 19.38 -11.44 -8.27
CA THR A 161 19.90 -10.80 -7.05
C THR A 161 19.58 -9.32 -7.05
N TRP A 162 19.61 -8.68 -5.87
CA TRP A 162 19.45 -7.23 -5.79
C TRP A 162 20.58 -6.49 -6.51
N ASP A 163 21.80 -7.03 -6.48
CA ASP A 163 22.96 -6.45 -7.17
C ASP A 163 22.77 -6.47 -8.69
N GLU A 164 22.32 -7.61 -9.25
CA GLU A 164 22.01 -7.69 -10.69
C GLU A 164 20.92 -6.67 -11.09
N VAL A 165 19.87 -6.54 -10.32
CA VAL A 165 18.77 -5.62 -10.63
C VAL A 165 19.22 -4.17 -10.49
N ALA A 166 19.94 -3.84 -9.44
CA ALA A 166 20.49 -2.49 -9.24
C ALA A 166 21.44 -2.11 -10.37
N GLU A 167 22.31 -3.06 -10.80
CA GLU A 167 23.23 -2.83 -11.92
C GLU A 167 22.48 -2.60 -13.24
N ILE A 168 21.43 -3.38 -13.54
CA ILE A 168 20.61 -3.19 -14.75
C ILE A 168 19.94 -1.82 -14.73
N ILE A 169 19.34 -1.42 -13.60
CA ILE A 169 18.65 -0.13 -13.48
C ILE A 169 19.64 1.02 -13.61
N ALA A 170 20.78 0.94 -12.92
CA ALA A 170 21.84 1.95 -13.00
C ALA A 170 22.40 2.07 -14.41
N ALA A 171 22.68 0.97 -15.08
CA ALA A 171 23.16 0.94 -16.44
C ALA A 171 22.17 1.59 -17.42
N ALA A 172 20.89 1.28 -17.29
CA ALA A 172 19.83 1.85 -18.12
C ALA A 172 19.72 3.37 -17.90
N ASN A 173 19.76 3.83 -16.65
CA ASN A 173 19.68 5.26 -16.34
C ASN A 173 20.93 6.00 -16.83
N VAL A 174 22.13 5.50 -16.55
CA VAL A 174 23.39 6.13 -17.01
C VAL A 174 23.46 6.19 -18.54
N TYR A 175 23.05 5.12 -19.22
CA TYR A 175 22.95 5.10 -20.68
C TYR A 175 21.98 6.19 -21.18
N THR A 176 20.79 6.25 -20.62
CA THR A 176 19.77 7.23 -21.00
C THR A 176 20.25 8.67 -20.78
N ILE A 177 20.90 8.94 -19.64
CA ILE A 177 21.45 10.24 -19.30
C ILE A 177 22.55 10.65 -20.30
N ARG A 178 23.44 9.73 -20.64
CA ARG A 178 24.54 10.01 -21.58
C ARG A 178 24.06 10.27 -23.01
N GLU A 179 23.11 9.48 -23.48
CA GLU A 179 22.66 9.55 -24.87
C GLU A 179 21.60 10.62 -25.12
N TYR A 180 20.71 10.85 -24.13
CA TYR A 180 19.51 11.66 -24.35
C TYR A 180 19.30 12.79 -23.34
N GLY A 181 20.08 12.83 -22.30
CA GLY A 181 19.95 13.78 -21.19
C GLY A 181 19.19 13.23 -19.99
N PRO A 182 19.40 13.81 -18.80
CA PRO A 182 18.80 13.33 -17.56
C PRO A 182 17.28 13.55 -17.50
N ASP A 183 16.74 14.53 -18.22
CA ASP A 183 15.31 14.81 -18.34
C ASP A 183 14.52 13.69 -19.03
N ARG A 184 15.20 12.72 -19.62
CA ARG A 184 14.59 11.51 -20.20
C ARG A 184 14.35 10.39 -19.19
N VAL A 185 14.81 10.57 -17.96
CA VAL A 185 14.49 9.69 -16.83
C VAL A 185 13.40 10.36 -16.01
N ALA A 186 12.19 9.81 -16.05
CA ALA A 186 11.05 10.34 -15.31
C ALA A 186 10.50 9.30 -14.32
N GLY A 187 9.96 9.77 -13.22
CA GLY A 187 9.31 8.92 -12.23
C GLY A 187 8.21 9.65 -11.48
N PHE A 188 7.31 8.88 -10.89
CA PHE A 188 6.23 9.40 -10.07
C PHE A 188 6.62 9.43 -8.60
N SER A 189 6.33 10.54 -7.93
CA SER A 189 6.28 10.59 -6.48
C SER A 189 5.07 9.81 -5.99
N PRO A 190 5.20 9.03 -4.90
CA PRO A 190 4.08 8.32 -4.32
C PRO A 190 3.05 9.28 -3.69
N ILE A 191 1.89 8.75 -3.35
CA ILE A 191 0.82 9.49 -2.70
C ILE A 191 1.26 9.99 -1.32
N PRO A 192 0.86 11.20 -0.89
CA PRO A 192 1.27 11.81 0.39
C PRO A 192 0.92 11.00 1.65
N ALA A 193 -0.09 10.12 1.60
CA ALA A 193 -0.50 9.28 2.73
C ALA A 193 0.51 8.18 3.10
N MET A 194 1.57 8.01 2.32
CA MET A 194 2.61 7.02 2.57
C MET A 194 3.66 7.50 3.58
N SER A 195 4.52 6.58 4.01
CA SER A 195 5.65 6.95 4.86
C SER A 195 6.53 8.01 4.19
N MET A 196 7.04 8.94 4.99
CA MET A 196 7.92 10.02 4.48
C MET A 196 9.16 9.48 3.77
N VAL A 197 9.69 8.34 4.20
CA VAL A 197 10.83 7.70 3.54
C VAL A 197 10.45 7.22 2.13
N SER A 198 9.31 6.57 1.98
CA SER A 198 8.81 6.12 0.67
C SER A 198 8.50 7.30 -0.25
N TYR A 199 7.91 8.36 0.29
CA TYR A 199 7.63 9.59 -0.44
C TYR A 199 8.92 10.27 -0.92
N ALA A 200 9.89 10.44 -0.02
CA ALA A 200 11.10 11.20 -0.30
C ALA A 200 12.12 10.43 -1.16
N ALA A 201 12.16 9.10 -1.06
CA ALA A 201 13.20 8.29 -1.72
C ALA A 201 13.19 8.45 -3.25
N GLY A 202 12.03 8.37 -3.88
CA GLY A 202 11.89 8.53 -5.34
C GLY A 202 12.22 9.94 -5.81
N SER A 203 11.67 10.95 -5.13
CA SER A 203 11.92 12.36 -5.44
C SER A 203 13.40 12.70 -5.25
N ARG A 204 14.02 12.21 -4.16
CA ARG A 204 15.46 12.39 -3.93
C ARG A 204 16.31 11.76 -5.03
N TYR A 205 15.98 10.51 -5.42
CA TYR A 205 16.69 9.83 -6.48
C TYR A 205 16.66 10.62 -7.79
N LEU A 206 15.47 11.01 -8.24
CA LEU A 206 15.30 11.77 -9.48
C LEU A 206 16.02 13.12 -9.42
N SER A 207 15.92 13.85 -8.30
CA SER A 207 16.62 15.12 -8.12
C SER A 207 18.13 14.96 -8.18
N LEU A 208 18.69 13.88 -7.63
CA LEU A 208 20.14 13.64 -7.64
C LEU A 208 20.68 13.30 -9.04
N ILE A 209 19.90 12.65 -9.88
CA ILE A 209 20.30 12.30 -11.25
C ILE A 209 19.89 13.34 -12.30
N GLY A 210 19.20 14.40 -11.91
CA GLY A 210 18.66 15.41 -12.83
C GLY A 210 17.43 14.94 -13.61
N GLY A 211 16.74 13.91 -13.13
CA GLY A 211 15.54 13.35 -13.73
C GLY A 211 14.29 14.18 -13.45
N VAL A 212 13.21 13.86 -14.14
CA VAL A 212 11.91 14.52 -13.99
C VAL A 212 11.09 13.83 -12.91
N CYS A 213 10.75 14.56 -11.86
CA CYS A 213 9.85 14.08 -10.83
C CYS A 213 8.42 14.50 -11.15
N LEU A 214 7.60 13.56 -11.58
CA LEU A 214 6.17 13.76 -11.82
C LEU A 214 5.41 13.57 -10.51
N SER A 215 4.47 14.46 -10.26
CA SER A 215 3.60 14.38 -9.10
C SER A 215 2.36 13.53 -9.42
N PHE A 216 1.90 12.79 -8.44
CA PHE A 216 0.63 12.06 -8.55
C PHE A 216 -0.55 13.01 -8.79
N TYR A 217 -0.53 14.17 -8.18
CA TYR A 217 -1.55 15.21 -8.34
C TYR A 217 -1.56 15.80 -9.74
N ASP A 218 -0.41 15.96 -10.38
CA ASP A 218 -0.32 16.41 -11.77
C ASP A 218 -0.95 15.39 -12.74
N TRP A 219 -0.87 14.12 -12.39
CA TRP A 219 -1.45 13.06 -13.21
C TRP A 219 -2.97 13.07 -13.17
N TYR A 220 -3.56 13.16 -11.98
CA TYR A 220 -5.01 13.09 -11.82
C TYR A 220 -5.72 14.41 -12.15
N CYS A 221 -5.04 15.52 -12.08
CA CYS A 221 -5.56 16.86 -12.41
C CYS A 221 -6.87 17.24 -11.70
N ASP A 222 -7.26 16.51 -10.65
CA ASP A 222 -8.51 16.70 -9.94
C ASP A 222 -8.42 17.81 -8.88
N LEU A 223 -7.24 18.03 -8.31
CA LEU A 223 -7.01 19.06 -7.31
C LEU A 223 -6.20 20.25 -7.84
N PRO A 224 -5.05 20.08 -8.53
CA PRO A 224 -4.11 21.16 -8.72
C PRO A 224 -4.59 22.32 -9.59
N PRO A 225 -5.31 22.13 -10.72
CA PRO A 225 -5.64 23.28 -11.57
C PRO A 225 -6.81 24.10 -11.08
N SER A 226 -7.83 23.47 -10.48
CA SER A 226 -9.06 24.16 -10.12
C SER A 226 -9.06 24.65 -8.66
N SER A 227 -8.54 23.87 -7.75
CA SER A 227 -8.56 24.22 -6.33
C SER A 227 -7.81 25.52 -6.01
N PRO A 228 -6.59 25.77 -6.49
CA PRO A 228 -5.92 27.06 -6.29
C PRO A 228 -6.63 28.24 -6.93
N GLN A 229 -7.28 28.03 -8.07
CA GLN A 229 -7.99 29.11 -8.76
C GLN A 229 -9.30 29.50 -8.06
N VAL A 230 -9.96 28.53 -7.43
CA VAL A 230 -11.26 28.76 -6.77
C VAL A 230 -11.09 29.12 -5.30
N TRP A 231 -10.16 28.47 -4.60
CA TRP A 231 -10.01 28.56 -3.14
C TRP A 231 -8.68 29.16 -2.69
N GLY A 232 -7.73 29.36 -3.61
CA GLY A 232 -6.37 29.81 -3.27
C GLY A 232 -5.48 28.73 -2.63
N GLU A 233 -5.99 27.49 -2.53
CA GLU A 233 -5.32 26.36 -1.90
C GLU A 233 -5.34 25.13 -2.80
N GLN A 234 -4.28 24.32 -2.74
CA GLN A 234 -4.15 23.12 -3.55
C GLN A 234 -4.81 21.87 -2.93
N THR A 235 -5.27 21.96 -1.70
CA THR A 235 -5.83 20.84 -0.95
C THR A 235 -7.33 20.99 -0.72
N ASP A 236 -7.97 19.90 -0.32
CA ASP A 236 -9.36 19.92 0.14
C ASP A 236 -9.46 20.78 1.40
N VAL A 237 -10.27 21.82 1.36
CA VAL A 237 -10.32 22.81 2.44
C VAL A 237 -11.15 22.35 3.63
N PRO A 238 -12.38 21.81 3.49
CA PRO A 238 -13.13 21.34 4.64
C PRO A 238 -12.71 19.94 5.07
N GLU A 239 -12.64 19.73 6.38
CA GLU A 239 -12.55 18.38 6.93
C GLU A 239 -13.83 17.58 6.66
N SER A 240 -13.74 16.25 6.61
CA SER A 240 -14.92 15.38 6.38
C SER A 240 -16.01 15.55 7.43
N ALA A 241 -15.66 15.93 8.66
CA ALA A 241 -16.61 16.23 9.73
C ALA A 241 -17.48 17.47 9.42
N ASP A 242 -17.03 18.37 8.56
CA ASP A 242 -17.82 19.53 8.13
C ASP A 242 -19.04 19.14 7.29
N TRP A 243 -19.05 17.96 6.71
CA TRP A 243 -20.21 17.44 6.00
C TRP A 243 -21.47 17.38 6.88
N TYR A 244 -21.31 17.25 8.20
CA TYR A 244 -22.44 17.31 9.15
C TYR A 244 -23.17 18.66 9.15
N ASN A 245 -22.53 19.72 8.66
CA ASN A 245 -23.10 21.06 8.56
C ASN A 245 -23.79 21.30 7.20
N SER A 246 -23.66 20.35 6.27
CA SER A 246 -24.27 20.43 4.94
C SER A 246 -25.72 19.96 4.99
N THR A 247 -26.61 20.67 4.27
CA THR A 247 -28.00 20.23 4.03
C THR A 247 -28.10 19.45 2.72
N TYR A 248 -27.12 19.61 1.84
CA TYR A 248 -27.09 19.00 0.52
C TYR A 248 -25.64 18.65 0.10
N LEU A 249 -25.42 17.42 -0.32
CA LEU A 249 -24.12 16.93 -0.78
C LEU A 249 -24.19 16.47 -2.23
N LEU A 250 -23.25 16.95 -3.04
CA LEU A 250 -22.99 16.47 -4.39
C LEU A 250 -21.70 15.63 -4.39
N VAL A 251 -21.81 14.36 -4.75
CA VAL A 251 -20.68 13.44 -4.81
C VAL A 251 -20.35 13.13 -6.26
N TRP A 252 -19.24 13.65 -6.75
CA TRP A 252 -18.83 13.57 -8.15
C TRP A 252 -17.76 12.51 -8.34
N GLY A 253 -18.12 11.33 -8.90
CA GLY A 253 -17.19 10.28 -9.26
C GLY A 253 -16.33 9.72 -8.10
N SER A 254 -16.62 10.09 -6.87
CA SER A 254 -15.87 9.70 -5.68
C SER A 254 -16.60 8.60 -4.91
N ASN A 255 -16.11 7.37 -4.99
CA ASN A 255 -16.69 6.25 -4.25
C ASN A 255 -16.18 6.24 -2.80
N VAL A 256 -16.63 7.23 -2.01
CA VAL A 256 -16.19 7.48 -0.63
C VAL A 256 -16.20 6.21 0.23
N PRO A 257 -17.25 5.38 0.24
CA PRO A 257 -17.28 4.17 1.10
C PRO A 257 -16.16 3.17 0.81
N GLN A 258 -15.64 3.13 -0.42
CA GLN A 258 -14.60 2.21 -0.83
C GLN A 258 -13.21 2.85 -0.87
N THR A 259 -13.11 4.04 -1.45
CA THR A 259 -11.82 4.69 -1.71
C THR A 259 -11.36 5.62 -0.59
N ARG A 260 -12.29 6.07 0.25
CA ARG A 260 -12.05 6.88 1.46
C ARG A 260 -12.73 6.24 2.67
N THR A 261 -12.55 4.97 2.87
CA THR A 261 -13.25 4.17 3.90
C THR A 261 -13.26 4.81 5.29
N PRO A 262 -12.20 5.45 5.80
CA PRO A 262 -12.25 6.15 7.08
C PRO A 262 -13.26 7.31 7.14
N ASP A 263 -13.59 7.92 6.02
CA ASP A 263 -14.55 9.02 5.92
C ASP A 263 -15.98 8.54 5.59
N ALA A 264 -16.15 7.26 5.30
CA ALA A 264 -17.43 6.68 4.89
C ALA A 264 -18.53 6.91 5.93
N HIS A 265 -18.21 6.90 7.21
CA HIS A 265 -19.20 7.14 8.26
C HIS A 265 -19.77 8.54 8.23
N PHE A 266 -18.98 9.58 7.93
CA PHE A 266 -19.50 10.94 7.76
C PHE A 266 -20.52 10.98 6.62
N TYR A 267 -20.18 10.40 5.48
CA TYR A 267 -21.04 10.32 4.32
C TYR A 267 -22.36 9.60 4.58
N THR A 268 -22.33 8.53 5.37
CA THR A 268 -23.55 7.78 5.71
C THR A 268 -24.36 8.41 6.83
N GLU A 269 -23.71 9.03 7.81
CA GLU A 269 -24.33 9.57 9.02
C GLU A 269 -24.99 10.93 8.80
N VAL A 270 -24.54 11.73 7.82
CA VAL A 270 -25.19 13.02 7.49
C VAL A 270 -26.67 12.86 7.14
N ARG A 271 -27.07 11.70 6.65
CA ARG A 271 -28.46 11.36 6.33
C ARG A 271 -29.37 11.38 7.56
N TYR A 272 -28.84 11.03 8.73
CA TYR A 272 -29.61 11.10 9.98
C TYR A 272 -29.96 12.55 10.39
N LYS A 273 -29.25 13.51 9.85
CA LYS A 273 -29.52 14.94 10.01
C LYS A 273 -30.43 15.50 8.91
N GLY A 274 -30.89 14.66 7.97
CA GLY A 274 -31.75 15.06 6.86
C GLY A 274 -31.02 15.60 5.64
N THR A 275 -29.69 15.55 5.62
CA THR A 275 -28.89 15.95 4.44
C THR A 275 -29.27 15.11 3.23
N LYS A 276 -29.55 15.77 2.13
CA LYS A 276 -29.81 15.14 0.83
C LYS A 276 -28.52 14.94 0.07
N THR A 277 -28.39 13.77 -0.55
CA THR A 277 -27.16 13.39 -1.26
C THR A 277 -27.45 13.02 -2.71
N VAL A 278 -26.75 13.63 -3.65
CA VAL A 278 -26.77 13.26 -5.07
C VAL A 278 -25.44 12.64 -5.43
N ALA A 279 -25.50 11.40 -5.91
CA ALA A 279 -24.35 10.68 -6.43
C ALA A 279 -24.29 10.82 -7.95
N ILE A 280 -23.18 11.34 -8.47
CA ILE A 280 -22.93 11.52 -9.89
C ILE A 280 -21.80 10.57 -10.30
N SER A 281 -22.17 9.48 -10.98
CA SER A 281 -21.22 8.41 -11.35
C SER A 281 -21.73 7.63 -12.55
N ALA A 282 -20.81 7.22 -13.42
CA ALA A 282 -21.13 6.40 -14.58
C ALA A 282 -21.60 4.98 -14.22
N ASP A 283 -21.17 4.47 -13.06
CA ASP A 283 -21.53 3.14 -12.54
C ASP A 283 -22.29 3.26 -11.21
N PHE A 284 -23.04 2.19 -10.89
CA PHE A 284 -23.75 2.06 -9.61
C PHE A 284 -22.81 1.54 -8.53
N GLY A 285 -21.84 2.38 -8.10
CA GLY A 285 -20.92 2.07 -7.01
C GLY A 285 -21.54 2.22 -5.62
N GLU A 286 -20.74 1.93 -4.58
CA GLU A 286 -21.21 1.95 -3.18
C GLU A 286 -21.71 3.33 -2.74
N MET A 287 -21.16 4.41 -3.29
CA MET A 287 -21.63 5.77 -2.99
C MET A 287 -23.08 5.99 -3.40
N VAL A 288 -23.53 5.35 -4.49
CA VAL A 288 -24.90 5.50 -5.01
C VAL A 288 -25.90 4.85 -4.05
N LYS A 289 -25.51 3.77 -3.39
CA LYS A 289 -26.36 3.07 -2.41
C LYS A 289 -26.84 4.00 -1.28
N PHE A 290 -26.06 5.01 -0.94
CA PHE A 290 -26.35 5.96 0.13
C PHE A 290 -26.89 7.31 -0.40
N GLY A 291 -27.00 7.47 -1.72
CA GLY A 291 -27.55 8.67 -2.35
C GLY A 291 -29.07 8.67 -2.40
N ASP A 292 -29.67 9.85 -2.29
CA ASP A 292 -31.11 10.04 -2.54
C ASP A 292 -31.43 10.09 -4.05
N LEU A 293 -30.46 10.53 -4.86
CA LEU A 293 -30.56 10.59 -6.31
C LEU A 293 -29.25 10.14 -6.95
N TRP A 294 -29.36 9.35 -8.00
CA TRP A 294 -28.24 8.97 -8.84
C TRP A 294 -28.35 9.60 -10.23
N LEU A 295 -27.33 10.32 -10.62
CA LEU A 295 -27.15 10.84 -11.97
C LEU A 295 -26.05 10.05 -12.66
N ALA A 296 -26.41 9.35 -13.72
CA ALA A 296 -25.47 8.54 -14.50
C ALA A 296 -25.05 9.30 -15.77
N PRO A 297 -23.91 10.01 -15.77
CA PRO A 297 -23.41 10.65 -16.98
C PRO A 297 -22.96 9.58 -17.98
N LYS A 298 -23.11 9.90 -19.27
CA LYS A 298 -22.66 9.06 -20.39
C LYS A 298 -21.19 9.28 -20.67
#